data_a11b5dfaa13f56a50b4ae4e9c20bef61
#
_entry.id   a11b5dfaa13f56a50b4ae4e9c20bef61
#
_cell.length_a   1.000
_cell.length_b   1.000
_cell.length_c   1.000
_cell.angle_alpha   90.00
_cell.angle_beta   90.00
_cell.angle_gamma   90.00
#
_symmetry.space_group_name_H-M   'P 1'
#
loop_
_entity.id
_entity.type
_entity.pdbx_description
1 polymer ?
#
loop_
_entity_poly.entity_id
_entity_poly.type
_entity_poly.pdbx_seq_one_letter_code
_entity_poly.pdbx_strand_id
1 'polypeptide(L)'
;MILKAQELLSASSLYDRILGLACLTGRRAAEIGCTAQFQPLRNEWMLFDGQLKGKTRVVGKYEIPVLAEGEAIVDAINSVRQQRPVWKDNTILFHDCGSRELSLRVKRHFSDFIDTPTVKDLRAAYAEVCYREFGNVTIAKSRFFSNILGHGENDNLTGQSYLDFYIVE
;
A
#
# COMPACT_ATOMS: atom_id res chain seq x y z
N MET A 1 14.03 -5.21 -0.22
CA MET A 1 12.56 -5.20 -0.21
C MET A 1 11.97 -4.27 -1.26
N ILE A 2 12.28 -2.97 -1.29
CA ILE A 2 11.70 -2.02 -2.26
C ILE A 2 11.98 -2.43 -3.71
N LEU A 3 13.23 -2.74 -4.07
CA LEU A 3 13.57 -3.24 -5.41
C LEU A 3 12.72 -4.46 -5.80
N LYS A 4 12.52 -5.40 -4.87
CA LYS A 4 11.64 -6.55 -5.11
C LYS A 4 10.20 -6.14 -5.38
N ALA A 5 9.68 -5.17 -4.63
CA ALA A 5 8.33 -4.65 -4.87
C ALA A 5 8.20 -3.93 -6.22
N GLN A 6 9.24 -3.21 -6.67
CA GLN A 6 9.28 -2.59 -8.00
C GLN A 6 9.27 -3.63 -9.12
N GLU A 7 10.03 -4.72 -9.00
CA GLU A 7 9.97 -5.85 -9.94
C GLU A 7 8.55 -6.43 -10.05
N LEU A 8 7.82 -6.50 -8.93
CA LEU A 8 6.46 -7.06 -8.91
C LEU A 8 5.43 -6.19 -9.64
N LEU A 9 5.68 -4.91 -9.89
CA LEU A 9 4.77 -4.05 -10.67
C LEU A 9 4.56 -4.56 -12.10
N SER A 10 5.58 -5.16 -12.70
CA SER A 10 5.55 -5.72 -14.06
C SER A 10 5.27 -7.24 -14.09
N ALA A 11 5.03 -7.87 -12.95
CA ALA A 11 4.75 -9.31 -12.89
C ALA A 11 3.50 -9.69 -13.70
N SER A 12 3.50 -10.87 -14.31
CA SER A 12 2.33 -11.40 -15.04
C SER A 12 1.14 -11.68 -14.11
N SER A 13 1.43 -12.10 -12.87
CA SER A 13 0.40 -12.34 -11.86
C SER A 13 -0.16 -11.05 -11.29
N LEU A 14 -1.47 -10.89 -11.37
CA LEU A 14 -2.15 -9.73 -10.76
C LEU A 14 -1.95 -9.65 -9.25
N TYR A 15 -1.86 -10.79 -8.55
CA TYR A 15 -1.65 -10.81 -7.10
C TYR A 15 -0.24 -10.35 -6.70
N ASP A 16 0.78 -10.72 -7.49
CA ASP A 16 2.14 -10.23 -7.28
C ASP A 16 2.20 -8.71 -7.50
N ARG A 17 1.51 -8.22 -8.52
CA ARG A 17 1.39 -6.79 -8.81
C ARG A 17 0.67 -6.04 -7.69
N ILE A 18 -0.38 -6.62 -7.11
CA ILE A 18 -1.07 -6.04 -5.92
C ILE A 18 -0.10 -5.95 -4.73
N LEU A 19 0.74 -6.96 -4.48
CA LEU A 19 1.72 -6.91 -3.41
C LEU A 19 2.80 -5.85 -3.65
N GLY A 20 3.29 -5.71 -4.88
CA GLY A 20 4.20 -4.63 -5.28
C GLY A 20 3.58 -3.26 -5.00
N LEU A 21 2.36 -3.02 -5.48
CA LEU A 21 1.61 -1.79 -5.23
C LEU A 21 1.40 -1.53 -3.72
N ALA A 22 1.03 -2.56 -2.94
CA ALA A 22 0.83 -2.41 -1.50
C ALA A 22 2.11 -1.99 -0.77
N CYS A 23 3.25 -2.56 -1.16
CA CYS A 23 4.56 -2.23 -0.60
C CYS A 23 5.05 -0.82 -1.01
N LEU A 24 4.75 -0.37 -2.22
CA LEU A 24 5.29 0.88 -2.77
C LEU A 24 4.39 2.10 -2.53
N THR A 25 3.12 1.88 -2.19
CA THR A 25 2.14 2.95 -1.95
C THR A 25 1.56 2.95 -0.54
N GLY A 26 1.81 1.90 0.24
CA GLY A 26 1.22 1.72 1.55
C GLY A 26 -0.30 1.52 1.54
N ARG A 27 -0.91 1.19 0.40
CA ARG A 27 -2.36 0.97 0.32
C ARG A 27 -2.73 -0.46 0.68
N ARG A 28 -3.95 -0.61 1.21
CA ARG A 28 -4.48 -1.95 1.48
C ARG A 28 -4.72 -2.68 0.18
N ALA A 29 -4.51 -4.00 0.16
CA ALA A 29 -4.74 -4.81 -1.04
C ALA A 29 -6.17 -4.66 -1.59
N ALA A 30 -7.17 -4.55 -0.71
CA ALA A 30 -8.56 -4.30 -1.11
C ALA A 30 -8.76 -2.91 -1.75
N GLU A 31 -8.06 -1.87 -1.26
CA GLU A 31 -8.07 -0.56 -1.91
C GLU A 31 -7.50 -0.68 -3.33
N ILE A 32 -6.36 -1.31 -3.49
CA ILE A 32 -5.71 -1.54 -4.79
C ILE A 32 -6.65 -2.32 -5.74
N GLY A 33 -7.24 -3.41 -5.25
CA GLY A 33 -8.16 -4.22 -6.04
C GLY A 33 -9.45 -3.51 -6.43
N CYS A 34 -10.00 -2.65 -5.56
CA CYS A 34 -11.38 -2.18 -5.70
C CYS A 34 -11.54 -0.67 -5.92
N THR A 35 -10.83 0.18 -5.15
CA THR A 35 -11.21 1.59 -5.05
C THR A 35 -10.08 2.58 -5.30
N ALA A 36 -8.82 2.19 -5.11
CA ALA A 36 -7.67 3.10 -5.19
C ALA A 36 -7.57 3.81 -6.54
N GLN A 37 -7.32 5.11 -6.51
CA GLN A 37 -7.02 5.94 -7.66
C GLN A 37 -5.80 6.79 -7.32
N PHE A 38 -4.89 6.92 -8.28
CA PHE A 38 -3.66 7.69 -8.13
C PHE A 38 -3.55 8.72 -9.24
N GLN A 39 -3.17 9.94 -8.87
CA GLN A 39 -2.87 11.02 -9.80
C GLN A 39 -1.46 11.53 -9.49
N PRO A 40 -0.53 11.54 -10.44
CA PRO A 40 0.80 12.13 -10.25
C PRO A 40 0.69 13.59 -9.82
N LEU A 41 1.53 14.01 -8.86
CA LEU A 41 1.60 15.40 -8.40
C LEU A 41 2.97 16.00 -8.71
N ARG A 42 4.00 15.55 -8.01
CA ARG A 42 5.37 16.02 -8.12
C ARG A 42 6.33 14.94 -7.68
N ASN A 43 7.41 14.73 -8.41
CA ASN A 43 8.43 13.73 -8.07
C ASN A 43 7.79 12.41 -7.58
N GLU A 44 8.17 11.95 -6.39
CA GLU A 44 7.67 10.74 -5.73
C GLU A 44 6.34 10.96 -4.94
N TRP A 45 5.54 11.98 -5.25
CA TRP A 45 4.28 12.26 -4.57
C TRP A 45 3.09 12.09 -5.51
N MET A 46 2.05 11.44 -5.02
CA MET A 46 0.80 11.22 -5.72
C MET A 46 -0.41 11.64 -4.87
N LEU A 47 -1.44 12.12 -5.53
CA LEU A 47 -2.75 12.31 -4.92
C LEU A 47 -3.49 10.97 -4.93
N PHE A 48 -3.82 10.47 -3.77
CA PHE A 48 -4.54 9.22 -3.58
C PHE A 48 -6.01 9.48 -3.24
N ASP A 49 -6.90 8.70 -3.84
CA ASP A 49 -8.34 8.60 -3.53
C ASP A 49 -8.75 7.13 -3.44
N GLY A 50 -9.83 6.85 -2.74
CA GLY A 50 -10.40 5.51 -2.66
C GLY A 50 -10.03 4.74 -1.41
N GLN A 51 -9.67 5.43 -0.33
CA GLN A 51 -9.43 4.81 0.96
C GLN A 51 -10.67 4.07 1.47
N LEU A 52 -10.45 2.91 2.09
CA LEU A 52 -11.47 2.13 2.78
C LEU A 52 -11.30 2.24 4.30
N LYS A 53 -12.40 2.48 5.01
CA LYS A 53 -12.50 2.30 6.45
C LYS A 53 -13.47 1.13 6.72
N GLY A 54 -12.93 -0.02 7.12
CA GLY A 54 -13.69 -1.26 7.09
C GLY A 54 -14.09 -1.62 5.65
N LYS A 55 -15.40 -1.73 5.39
CA LYS A 55 -15.95 -2.00 4.05
C LYS A 55 -16.42 -0.74 3.33
N THR A 56 -16.37 0.43 3.97
CA THR A 56 -16.90 1.69 3.44
C THR A 56 -15.76 2.54 2.87
N ARG A 57 -15.98 3.12 1.69
CA ARG A 57 -15.08 4.11 1.10
C ARG A 57 -15.13 5.42 1.91
N VAL A 58 -13.96 5.94 2.27
CA VAL A 58 -13.83 7.27 2.88
C VAL A 58 -13.76 8.30 1.76
N VAL A 59 -14.57 9.33 1.83
CA VAL A 59 -14.54 10.44 0.87
C VAL A 59 -13.40 11.39 1.25
N GLY A 60 -12.51 11.63 0.30
CA GLY A 60 -11.42 12.59 0.46
C GLY A 60 -10.15 12.11 -0.25
N LYS A 61 -9.42 13.07 -0.78
CA LYS A 61 -8.11 12.84 -1.42
C LYS A 61 -7.02 13.38 -0.51
N TYR A 62 -5.88 12.72 -0.48
CA TYR A 62 -4.71 13.21 0.23
C TYR A 62 -3.42 12.78 -0.46
N GLU A 63 -2.36 13.53 -0.19
CA GLU A 63 -1.05 13.29 -0.79
C GLU A 63 -0.34 12.15 -0.08
N ILE A 64 0.28 11.30 -0.86
CA ILE A 64 1.13 10.22 -0.35
C ILE A 64 2.45 10.19 -1.13
N PRO A 65 3.58 9.89 -0.49
CA PRO A 65 4.79 9.53 -1.21
C PRO A 65 4.61 8.15 -1.85
N VAL A 66 5.34 7.87 -2.91
CA VAL A 66 5.41 6.55 -3.55
C VAL A 66 6.86 6.13 -3.74
N LEU A 67 7.14 4.85 -3.61
CA LEU A 67 8.50 4.30 -3.64
C LEU A 67 8.83 3.68 -5.02
N ALA A 68 8.24 4.25 -6.06
CA ALA A 68 8.51 3.92 -7.47
C ALA A 68 8.06 5.08 -8.37
N GLU A 69 8.40 5.02 -9.64
CA GLU A 69 7.95 5.96 -10.65
C GLU A 69 6.41 6.02 -10.71
N GLY A 70 5.84 7.22 -10.70
CA GLY A 70 4.40 7.42 -10.66
C GLY A 70 3.65 6.78 -11.83
N GLU A 71 4.24 6.80 -13.03
CA GLU A 71 3.68 6.15 -14.21
C GLU A 71 3.61 4.63 -14.03
N ALA A 72 4.65 4.00 -13.48
CA ALA A 72 4.67 2.57 -13.21
C ALA A 72 3.57 2.16 -12.20
N ILE A 73 3.29 3.00 -11.20
CA ILE A 73 2.17 2.80 -10.26
C ILE A 73 0.83 2.85 -11.00
N VAL A 74 0.62 3.86 -11.85
CA VAL A 74 -0.62 4.02 -12.62
C VAL A 74 -0.83 2.87 -13.58
N ASP A 75 0.20 2.44 -14.30
CA ASP A 75 0.12 1.31 -15.23
C ASP A 75 -0.17 -0.01 -14.52
N ALA A 76 0.49 -0.24 -13.39
CA ALA A 76 0.27 -1.44 -12.60
C ALA A 76 -1.17 -1.53 -12.07
N ILE A 77 -1.74 -0.42 -11.55
CA ILE A 77 -3.11 -0.44 -11.05
C ILE A 77 -4.14 -0.57 -12.18
N ASN A 78 -3.91 0.07 -13.31
CA ASN A 78 -4.76 -0.08 -14.50
C ASN A 78 -4.78 -1.54 -14.97
N SER A 79 -3.62 -2.20 -15.00
CA SER A 79 -3.53 -3.60 -15.37
C SER A 79 -4.26 -4.53 -14.38
N VAL A 80 -4.19 -4.27 -13.07
CA VAL A 80 -4.99 -5.01 -12.07
C VAL A 80 -6.49 -4.86 -12.36
N ARG A 81 -6.95 -3.64 -12.65
CA ARG A 81 -8.37 -3.34 -12.95
C ARG A 81 -8.86 -4.00 -14.23
N GLN A 82 -8.03 -4.00 -15.28
CA GLN A 82 -8.35 -4.68 -16.54
C GLN A 82 -8.46 -6.20 -16.40
N GLN A 83 -7.61 -6.80 -15.57
CA GLN A 83 -7.65 -8.26 -15.35
C GLN A 83 -8.83 -8.71 -14.47
N ARG A 84 -9.32 -7.85 -13.58
CA ARG A 84 -10.44 -8.16 -12.67
C ARG A 84 -11.42 -6.98 -12.54
N PRO A 85 -12.10 -6.58 -13.60
CA PRO A 85 -13.04 -5.46 -13.57
C PRO A 85 -14.20 -5.68 -12.58
N VAL A 86 -14.56 -6.94 -12.30
CA VAL A 86 -15.62 -7.30 -11.36
C VAL A 86 -15.30 -6.95 -9.89
N TRP A 87 -14.04 -6.66 -9.56
CA TRP A 87 -13.67 -6.23 -8.21
C TRP A 87 -13.93 -4.74 -7.98
N LYS A 88 -14.22 -3.95 -9.02
CA LYS A 88 -14.52 -2.53 -8.86
C LYS A 88 -15.63 -2.33 -7.85
N ASP A 89 -15.34 -1.60 -6.78
CA ASP A 89 -16.23 -1.31 -5.65
C ASP A 89 -16.83 -2.55 -4.94
N ASN A 90 -16.25 -3.75 -5.18
CA ASN A 90 -16.71 -5.01 -4.60
C ASN A 90 -15.65 -5.67 -3.73
N THR A 91 -15.50 -5.16 -2.50
CA THR A 91 -14.50 -5.65 -1.54
C THR A 91 -14.79 -7.07 -1.04
N ILE A 92 -16.05 -7.49 -1.02
CA ILE A 92 -16.44 -8.85 -0.60
C ILE A 92 -15.86 -9.84 -1.59
N LEU A 93 -16.15 -9.66 -2.87
CA LEU A 93 -15.65 -10.54 -3.93
C LEU A 93 -14.11 -10.55 -3.99
N PHE A 94 -13.47 -9.38 -3.75
CA PHE A 94 -12.02 -9.30 -3.67
C PHE A 94 -11.47 -10.20 -2.55
N HIS A 95 -12.05 -10.13 -1.34
CA HIS A 95 -11.61 -10.93 -0.21
C HIS A 95 -11.84 -12.43 -0.42
N ASP A 96 -12.98 -12.80 -0.97
CA ASP A 96 -13.33 -14.21 -1.24
C ASP A 96 -12.36 -14.85 -2.26
N CYS A 97 -11.96 -14.11 -3.29
CA CYS A 97 -11.10 -14.62 -4.35
C CYS A 97 -9.60 -14.43 -4.08
N GLY A 98 -9.20 -13.38 -3.34
CA GLY A 98 -7.82 -12.91 -3.31
C GLY A 98 -7.05 -13.17 -2.02
N SER A 99 -7.73 -13.27 -0.88
CA SER A 99 -7.05 -13.26 0.43
C SER A 99 -6.05 -14.41 0.60
N ARG A 100 -6.41 -15.62 0.17
CA ARG A 100 -5.55 -16.80 0.26
C ARG A 100 -4.31 -16.67 -0.63
N GLU A 101 -4.50 -16.26 -1.88
CA GLU A 101 -3.40 -16.08 -2.84
C GLU A 101 -2.42 -15.01 -2.36
N LEU A 102 -2.92 -13.87 -1.90
CA LEU A 102 -2.08 -12.81 -1.35
C LEU A 102 -1.28 -13.27 -0.13
N SER A 103 -1.90 -14.06 0.78
CA SER A 103 -1.21 -14.60 1.96
C SER A 103 -0.11 -15.60 1.61
N LEU A 104 -0.27 -16.41 0.58
CA LEU A 104 0.77 -17.32 0.10
C LEU A 104 1.91 -16.57 -0.59
N ARG A 105 1.57 -15.61 -1.43
CA ARG A 105 2.55 -14.87 -2.25
C ARG A 105 3.37 -13.87 -1.45
N VAL A 106 2.78 -13.22 -0.43
CA VAL A 106 3.56 -12.33 0.43
C VAL A 106 4.67 -13.09 1.14
N LYS A 107 4.42 -14.29 1.63
CA LYS A 107 5.44 -15.17 2.20
C LYS A 107 6.50 -15.53 1.17
N ARG A 108 6.09 -15.92 -0.04
CA ARG A 108 7.00 -16.30 -1.12
C ARG A 108 7.97 -15.17 -1.52
N HIS A 109 7.51 -13.93 -1.57
CA HIS A 109 8.29 -12.81 -2.09
C HIS A 109 9.03 -12.00 -1.02
N PHE A 110 8.58 -12.05 0.24
CA PHE A 110 9.08 -11.15 1.28
C PHE A 110 9.65 -11.84 2.52
N SER A 111 9.71 -13.19 2.58
CA SER A 111 10.30 -13.91 3.72
C SER A 111 11.80 -13.64 3.92
N ASP A 112 12.53 -13.23 2.89
CA ASP A 112 13.94 -12.85 3.01
C ASP A 112 14.11 -11.49 3.70
N PHE A 113 13.04 -10.71 3.85
CA PHE A 113 13.06 -9.35 4.40
C PHE A 113 12.30 -9.21 5.72
N ILE A 114 11.29 -10.04 5.93
CA ILE A 114 10.39 -9.99 7.09
C ILE A 114 10.15 -11.42 7.55
N ASP A 115 10.36 -11.68 8.82
CA ASP A 115 9.99 -12.99 9.38
C ASP A 115 8.46 -13.15 9.38
N THR A 116 7.97 -14.28 8.83
CA THR A 116 6.54 -14.58 8.70
C THR A 116 5.67 -13.43 8.13
N PRO A 117 6.01 -12.88 6.93
CA PRO A 117 5.40 -11.66 6.44
C PRO A 117 3.91 -11.82 6.15
N THR A 118 3.16 -10.77 6.44
CA THR A 118 1.77 -10.60 6.06
C THR A 118 1.59 -9.40 5.12
N VAL A 119 0.46 -9.32 4.43
CA VAL A 119 0.16 -8.17 3.56
C VAL A 119 0.10 -6.85 4.36
N LYS A 120 -0.25 -6.92 5.66
CA LYS A 120 -0.26 -5.75 6.55
C LYS A 120 1.15 -5.21 6.78
N ASP A 121 2.15 -6.09 6.87
CA ASP A 121 3.52 -5.69 7.15
C ASP A 121 4.15 -4.90 6.00
N LEU A 122 3.72 -5.13 4.76
CA LEU A 122 4.13 -4.33 3.62
C LEU A 122 3.75 -2.85 3.78
N ARG A 123 2.59 -2.58 4.40
CA ARG A 123 2.13 -1.22 4.68
C ARG A 123 2.94 -0.58 5.84
N ALA A 124 3.33 -1.37 6.84
CA ALA A 124 4.20 -0.91 7.92
C ALA A 124 5.61 -0.58 7.38
N ALA A 125 6.16 -1.47 6.58
CA ALA A 125 7.44 -1.27 5.93
C ALA A 125 7.46 -0.02 5.02
N TYR A 126 6.42 0.17 4.21
CA TYR A 126 6.25 1.40 3.43
C TYR A 126 6.31 2.65 4.31
N ALA A 127 5.55 2.67 5.41
CA ALA A 127 5.50 3.85 6.28
C ALA A 127 6.88 4.15 6.90
N GLU A 128 7.62 3.12 7.29
CA GLU A 128 8.96 3.26 7.84
C GLU A 128 9.96 3.78 6.81
N VAL A 129 9.95 3.23 5.59
CA VAL A 129 10.82 3.72 4.49
C VAL A 129 10.47 5.16 4.15
N CYS A 130 9.18 5.49 3.99
CA CYS A 130 8.76 6.85 3.70
C CYS A 130 9.16 7.85 4.81
N TYR A 131 9.14 7.44 6.08
CA TYR A 131 9.59 8.30 7.17
C TYR A 131 11.09 8.59 7.10
N ARG A 132 11.91 7.61 6.72
CA ARG A 132 13.36 7.80 6.53
C ARG A 132 13.68 8.71 5.35
N GLU A 133 12.95 8.56 4.24
CA GLU A 133 13.22 9.32 2.99
C GLU A 133 12.57 10.71 3.00
N PHE A 134 11.36 10.85 3.54
CA PHE A 134 10.54 12.06 3.43
C PHE A 134 10.16 12.68 4.78
N GLY A 135 10.49 12.02 5.89
CA GLY A 135 10.15 12.47 7.22
C GLY A 135 10.89 13.77 7.59
N ASN A 136 10.18 14.66 8.29
CA ASN A 136 10.76 15.88 8.83
C ASN A 136 10.94 15.73 10.35
N VAL A 137 12.10 16.09 10.86
CA VAL A 137 12.43 16.05 12.30
C VAL A 137 11.48 16.86 13.20
N THR A 138 10.73 17.79 12.60
CA THR A 138 9.73 18.59 13.31
C THR A 138 8.38 17.90 13.47
N ILE A 139 8.15 16.77 12.79
CA ILE A 139 6.88 16.04 12.83
C ILE A 139 7.11 14.70 13.55
N ALA A 140 6.32 14.44 14.58
CA ALA A 140 6.37 13.15 15.26
C ALA A 140 6.10 12.00 14.28
N LYS A 141 6.88 10.91 14.37
CA LYS A 141 6.79 9.74 13.49
C LYS A 141 5.35 9.19 13.38
N SER A 142 4.63 9.11 14.51
CA SER A 142 3.24 8.67 14.53
C SER A 142 2.30 9.56 13.70
N ARG A 143 2.51 10.89 13.75
CA ARG A 143 1.72 11.84 12.97
C ARG A 143 2.04 11.74 11.48
N PHE A 144 3.31 11.58 11.13
CA PHE A 144 3.71 11.33 9.74
C PHE A 144 3.03 10.07 9.19
N PHE A 145 3.08 8.96 9.95
CA PHE A 145 2.41 7.72 9.58
C PHE A 145 0.89 7.90 9.41
N SER A 146 0.24 8.61 10.34
CA SER A 146 -1.19 8.90 10.24
C SER A 146 -1.53 9.65 8.96
N ASN A 147 -0.73 10.64 8.59
CA ASN A 147 -0.95 11.44 7.38
C ASN A 147 -0.84 10.60 6.11
N ILE A 148 0.27 9.88 5.91
CA ILE A 148 0.49 9.12 4.67
C ILE A 148 -0.34 7.84 4.58
N LEU A 149 -0.79 7.29 5.72
CA LEU A 149 -1.66 6.13 5.76
C LEU A 149 -3.16 6.48 5.80
N GLY A 150 -3.50 7.78 5.94
CA GLY A 150 -4.88 8.25 5.97
C GLY A 150 -5.63 7.83 7.23
N HIS A 151 -4.95 7.79 8.38
CA HIS A 151 -5.60 7.63 9.67
C HIS A 151 -6.10 9.00 10.14
N GLY A 152 -7.39 9.08 10.52
CA GLY A 152 -7.95 10.31 11.07
C GLY A 152 -7.29 10.67 12.40
N GLU A 153 -7.37 11.95 12.81
CA GLU A 153 -6.74 12.47 14.04
C GLU A 153 -7.14 11.69 15.31
N ASN A 154 -8.26 11.02 15.30
CA ASN A 154 -8.78 10.21 16.41
C ASN A 154 -8.41 8.72 16.35
N ASP A 155 -7.62 8.27 15.36
CA ASP A 155 -7.27 6.85 15.17
C ASP A 155 -5.82 6.54 15.64
N ASN A 156 -5.46 7.08 16.81
CA ASN A 156 -4.12 6.95 17.40
C ASN A 156 -3.72 5.48 17.66
N LEU A 157 -4.67 4.60 17.97
CA LEU A 157 -4.40 3.19 18.25
C LEU A 157 -3.94 2.42 17.01
N THR A 158 -4.47 2.76 15.85
CA THR A 158 -4.05 2.11 14.59
C THR A 158 -2.67 2.59 14.15
N GLY A 159 -2.32 3.85 14.40
CA GLY A 159 -0.98 4.39 14.13
C GLY A 159 0.10 3.72 14.99
N GLN A 160 -0.20 3.42 16.25
CA GLN A 160 0.75 2.74 17.15
C GLN A 160 1.14 1.34 16.68
N SER A 161 0.24 0.59 16.06
CA SER A 161 0.54 -0.77 15.57
C SER A 161 1.58 -0.83 14.44
N TYR A 162 1.98 0.30 13.89
CA TYR A 162 3.03 0.42 12.89
C TYR A 162 4.37 0.91 13.46
N LEU A 163 4.40 1.41 14.71
CA LEU A 163 5.61 1.88 15.36
C LEU A 163 6.56 0.75 15.78
N ASP A 164 6.03 -0.46 15.92
CA ASP A 164 6.82 -1.65 16.27
C ASP A 164 7.63 -2.20 15.08
N PHE A 165 7.38 -1.67 13.86
CA PHE A 165 8.13 -2.02 12.68
C PHE A 165 9.35 -1.12 12.55
N TYR A 166 10.55 -1.71 12.46
CA TYR A 166 11.80 -0.99 12.24
C TYR A 166 12.69 -1.75 11.27
N ILE A 167 13.47 -1.01 10.52
CA ILE A 167 14.44 -1.57 9.58
C ILE A 167 15.74 -1.82 10.35
N VAL A 168 16.19 -3.07 10.35
CA VAL A 168 17.52 -3.44 10.84
C VAL A 168 18.51 -3.12 9.71
N GLU A 169 19.57 -2.37 10.04
CA GLU A 169 20.67 -2.05 9.12
C GLU A 169 21.61 -3.23 8.99
#